data_115669cfef9a60528b45ba65a7074e6b
#
_entry.id   115669cfef9a60528b45ba65a7074e6b
#
_cell.length_a   1.000
_cell.length_b   1.000
_cell.length_c   1.000
_cell.angle_alpha   90.00
_cell.angle_beta   90.00
_cell.angle_gamma   90.00
#
_symmetry.space_group_name_H-M   'P 1'
#
loop_
_entity.id
_entity.type
_entity.pdbx_description
1 polymer ?
#
loop_
_entity_poly.entity_id
_entity_poly.type
_entity_poly.pdbx_seq_one_letter_code
_entity_poly.pdbx_strand_id
1 'polypeptide(L)'
;MTRVLTLTLNPAIDRTVTLDRLAPGEVHRARAVRDDAGGKGINVASCLADWGVPVAAAGVLGSGNAAAFEALFIAKGIEDRFVWVPGETRTNLKLVDPAGTTDVNLPGLALDPATLRAVRALLAEAAGPDTLAVLAGSLPAGAAPGLYAQLTAELKARGARVLLDASGPALTAALVAEILPDAVKPNRHELEEWAGRPLPALDDVVAAARGLVARGIPLVVVSLGADGAVFVRDGEALHALPPAMEVASTVGAGDALVAGLVAGLCADLSLGDTARLALAFAAGKLTRAGANLPGREAVAAIAKDIEIRQLPA
;
A
#
# COMPACT_ATOMS: atom_id res chain seq x y z
N MET A 1 13.54 -1.83 -18.71
CA MET A 1 12.80 -0.89 -17.83
C MET A 1 11.91 -1.71 -16.92
N THR A 2 11.95 -1.49 -15.63
CA THR A 2 11.08 -2.22 -14.67
C THR A 2 9.62 -1.89 -14.93
N ARG A 3 8.78 -2.92 -15.10
CA ARG A 3 7.32 -2.81 -15.19
C ARG A 3 6.74 -2.92 -13.78
N VAL A 4 5.89 -1.99 -13.39
CA VAL A 4 5.19 -2.08 -12.10
C VAL A 4 3.79 -2.63 -12.30
N LEU A 5 3.46 -3.66 -11.52
CA LEU A 5 2.12 -4.26 -11.46
C LEU A 5 1.63 -4.23 -10.02
N THR A 6 0.54 -3.55 -9.74
CA THR A 6 -0.09 -3.56 -8.41
C THR A 6 -1.29 -4.51 -8.40
N LEU A 7 -1.46 -5.27 -7.32
CA LEU A 7 -2.60 -6.14 -7.11
C LEU A 7 -3.44 -5.68 -5.93
N THR A 8 -4.76 -5.51 -6.17
CA THR A 8 -5.77 -5.22 -5.13
C THR A 8 -6.90 -6.23 -5.23
N LEU A 9 -6.96 -7.19 -4.31
CA LEU A 9 -8.01 -8.21 -4.32
C LEU A 9 -9.30 -7.78 -3.61
N ASN A 10 -9.24 -6.75 -2.78
CA ASN A 10 -10.37 -6.24 -2.00
C ASN A 10 -10.47 -4.71 -2.08
N PRO A 11 -10.64 -4.16 -3.30
CA PRO A 11 -10.79 -2.72 -3.53
C PRO A 11 -12.03 -2.16 -2.86
N ALA A 12 -12.13 -0.83 -2.80
CA ALA A 12 -13.31 -0.14 -2.29
C ALA A 12 -13.50 1.20 -3.01
N ILE A 13 -14.72 1.68 -3.06
CA ILE A 13 -15.00 3.10 -3.23
C ILE A 13 -14.95 3.73 -1.84
N ASP A 14 -14.03 4.65 -1.61
CA ASP A 14 -13.93 5.40 -0.36
C ASP A 14 -14.88 6.62 -0.44
N ARG A 15 -16.04 6.50 0.18
CA ARG A 15 -17.04 7.58 0.25
C ARG A 15 -16.81 8.45 1.47
N THR A 16 -16.29 9.66 1.24
CA THR A 16 -16.13 10.68 2.29
C THR A 16 -17.41 11.49 2.42
N VAL A 17 -18.01 11.48 3.61
CA VAL A 17 -19.20 12.23 3.97
C VAL A 17 -18.81 13.28 4.99
N THR A 18 -18.89 14.56 4.64
CA THR A 18 -18.57 15.67 5.54
C THR A 18 -19.83 16.10 6.31
N LEU A 19 -19.72 16.15 7.62
CA LEU A 19 -20.78 16.50 8.56
C LEU A 19 -20.39 17.72 9.39
N ASP A 20 -21.39 18.40 9.99
CA ASP A 20 -21.14 19.44 11.01
C ASP A 20 -20.64 18.81 12.32
N ARG A 21 -21.27 17.72 12.70
CA ARG A 21 -20.96 16.93 13.88
C ARG A 21 -21.50 15.51 13.69
N LEU A 22 -20.77 14.51 14.11
CA LEU A 22 -21.24 13.13 14.21
C LEU A 22 -21.71 12.85 15.64
N ALA A 23 -22.99 12.51 15.82
CA ALA A 23 -23.57 12.14 17.11
C ALA A 23 -24.41 10.87 16.97
N PRO A 24 -24.12 9.81 17.74
CA PRO A 24 -24.91 8.58 17.71
C PRO A 24 -26.39 8.83 18.04
N GLY A 25 -27.27 8.20 17.28
CA GLY A 25 -28.74 8.29 17.50
C GLY A 25 -29.41 9.54 16.89
N GLU A 26 -28.66 10.44 16.25
CA GLU A 26 -29.18 11.63 15.58
C GLU A 26 -29.29 11.46 14.07
N VAL A 27 -30.16 12.25 13.43
CA VAL A 27 -30.25 12.34 11.96
C VAL A 27 -29.29 13.43 11.48
N HIS A 28 -28.33 13.04 10.63
CA HIS A 28 -27.35 13.95 10.07
C HIS A 28 -27.66 14.33 8.63
N ARG A 29 -27.37 15.57 8.24
CA ARG A 29 -27.36 16.04 6.84
C ARG A 29 -25.93 16.29 6.43
N ALA A 30 -25.50 15.58 5.36
CA ALA A 30 -24.17 15.77 4.81
C ALA A 30 -24.02 17.16 4.20
N ARG A 31 -22.89 17.84 4.45
CA ARG A 31 -22.49 19.07 3.77
C ARG A 31 -21.91 18.78 2.38
N ALA A 32 -21.17 17.69 2.26
CA ALA A 32 -20.55 17.25 1.02
C ALA A 32 -20.39 15.72 1.03
N VAL A 33 -20.38 15.14 -0.17
CA VAL A 33 -20.07 13.73 -0.40
C VAL A 33 -19.08 13.65 -1.56
N ARG A 34 -18.04 12.82 -1.41
CA ARG A 34 -17.06 12.55 -2.46
C ARG A 34 -16.74 11.06 -2.49
N ASP A 35 -16.71 10.49 -3.67
CA ASP A 35 -16.33 9.11 -3.93
C ASP A 35 -14.92 9.09 -4.56
N ASP A 36 -14.01 8.35 -3.95
CA ASP A 36 -12.66 8.12 -4.46
C ASP A 36 -12.48 6.62 -4.74
N ALA A 37 -11.91 6.26 -5.87
CA ALA A 37 -11.45 4.90 -6.12
C ALA A 37 -10.36 4.55 -5.11
N GLY A 38 -10.51 3.45 -4.39
CA GLY A 38 -9.65 3.07 -3.27
C GLY A 38 -9.27 1.59 -3.29
N GLY A 39 -8.37 1.27 -2.37
CA GLY A 39 -7.71 -0.02 -2.24
C GLY A 39 -6.20 0.16 -2.31
N LYS A 40 -5.44 -0.54 -1.44
CA LYS A 40 -4.02 -0.25 -1.26
C LYS A 40 -3.21 -0.25 -2.57
N GLY A 41 -3.35 -1.29 -3.42
CA GLY A 41 -2.62 -1.35 -4.69
C GLY A 41 -3.08 -0.28 -5.69
N ILE A 42 -4.36 0.12 -5.70
CA ILE A 42 -4.88 1.22 -6.51
C ILE A 42 -4.29 2.55 -6.03
N ASN A 43 -4.20 2.76 -4.73
CA ASN A 43 -3.59 3.96 -4.14
C ASN A 43 -2.09 4.04 -4.48
N VAL A 44 -1.37 2.91 -4.43
CA VAL A 44 0.03 2.81 -4.86
C VAL A 44 0.15 3.16 -6.35
N ALA A 45 -0.69 2.58 -7.21
CA ALA A 45 -0.68 2.86 -8.65
C ALA A 45 -0.95 4.35 -8.93
N SER A 46 -1.92 4.94 -8.23
CA SER A 46 -2.25 6.36 -8.35
C SER A 46 -1.07 7.27 -8.03
N CYS A 47 -0.35 7.02 -6.92
CA CYS A 47 0.83 7.80 -6.53
C CYS A 47 2.00 7.58 -7.50
N LEU A 48 2.20 6.36 -8.01
CA LEU A 48 3.22 6.07 -9.02
C LEU A 48 2.95 6.80 -10.33
N ALA A 49 1.70 6.82 -10.80
CA ALA A 49 1.28 7.54 -11.99
C ALA A 49 1.52 9.06 -11.83
N ASP A 50 1.17 9.65 -10.69
CA ASP A 50 1.48 11.07 -10.38
C ASP A 50 2.98 11.35 -10.44
N TRP A 51 3.81 10.37 -10.07
CA TRP A 51 5.27 10.48 -10.16
C TRP A 51 5.80 10.24 -11.57
N GLY A 52 4.99 9.76 -12.49
CA GLY A 52 5.36 9.44 -13.86
C GLY A 52 6.06 8.08 -14.01
N VAL A 53 5.81 7.14 -13.10
CA VAL A 53 6.20 5.73 -13.24
C VAL A 53 5.06 4.99 -13.93
N PRO A 54 5.28 4.39 -15.11
CA PRO A 54 4.26 3.58 -15.78
C PRO A 54 3.85 2.40 -14.90
N VAL A 55 2.56 2.20 -14.71
CA VAL A 55 2.02 1.18 -13.81
C VAL A 55 0.75 0.55 -14.39
N ALA A 56 0.65 -0.77 -14.23
CA ALA A 56 -0.59 -1.52 -14.41
C ALA A 56 -1.21 -1.84 -13.05
N ALA A 57 -2.51 -1.68 -12.93
CA ALA A 57 -3.26 -2.04 -11.74
C ALA A 57 -4.15 -3.25 -12.04
N ALA A 58 -4.07 -4.27 -11.17
CA ALA A 58 -4.76 -5.54 -11.32
C ALA A 58 -5.53 -5.90 -10.04
N GLY A 59 -6.42 -6.87 -10.16
CA GLY A 59 -7.23 -7.37 -9.04
C GLY A 59 -8.62 -7.73 -9.48
N VAL A 60 -9.61 -7.48 -8.61
CA VAL A 60 -11.03 -7.75 -8.90
C VAL A 60 -11.86 -6.51 -8.65
N LEU A 61 -12.67 -6.11 -9.62
CA LEU A 61 -13.61 -4.99 -9.53
C LEU A 61 -15.02 -5.44 -9.90
N GLY A 62 -16.01 -4.85 -9.25
CA GLY A 62 -17.42 -5.02 -9.61
C GLY A 62 -17.80 -4.08 -10.74
N SER A 63 -18.49 -4.61 -11.77
CA SER A 63 -18.93 -3.84 -12.92
C SER A 63 -20.13 -2.93 -12.65
N GLY A 64 -20.83 -3.12 -11.52
CA GLY A 64 -22.04 -2.35 -11.19
C GLY A 64 -21.79 -0.90 -10.77
N ASN A 65 -20.56 -0.57 -10.32
CA ASN A 65 -20.18 0.79 -9.88
C ASN A 65 -18.76 1.17 -10.33
N ALA A 66 -18.41 0.85 -11.58
CA ALA A 66 -17.08 0.99 -12.18
C ALA A 66 -16.57 2.44 -12.30
N ALA A 67 -17.48 3.41 -12.43
CA ALA A 67 -17.18 4.77 -12.91
C ALA A 67 -16.03 5.48 -12.18
N ALA A 68 -15.90 5.32 -10.86
CA ALA A 68 -14.83 5.97 -10.10
C ALA A 68 -13.44 5.40 -10.46
N PHE A 69 -13.36 4.10 -10.71
CA PHE A 69 -12.11 3.42 -11.11
C PHE A 69 -11.72 3.74 -12.54
N GLU A 70 -12.66 3.66 -13.48
CA GLU A 70 -12.46 4.02 -14.89
C GLU A 70 -11.98 5.47 -15.03
N ALA A 71 -12.62 6.40 -14.32
CA ALA A 71 -12.23 7.79 -14.31
C ALA A 71 -10.79 7.99 -13.77
N LEU A 72 -10.42 7.30 -12.68
CA LEU A 72 -9.07 7.34 -12.13
C LEU A 72 -8.04 6.80 -13.13
N PHE A 73 -8.29 5.63 -13.73
CA PHE A 73 -7.35 4.98 -14.63
C PHE A 73 -7.11 5.83 -15.88
N ILE A 74 -8.18 6.38 -16.47
CA ILE A 74 -8.10 7.29 -17.64
C ILE A 74 -7.34 8.56 -17.26
N ALA A 75 -7.71 9.22 -16.16
CA ALA A 75 -7.11 10.51 -15.75
C ALA A 75 -5.60 10.41 -15.47
N LYS A 76 -5.14 9.26 -14.99
CA LYS A 76 -3.73 9.05 -14.59
C LYS A 76 -2.93 8.17 -15.55
N GLY A 77 -3.55 7.64 -16.61
CA GLY A 77 -2.89 6.74 -17.56
C GLY A 77 -2.45 5.42 -16.93
N ILE A 78 -3.19 4.93 -15.93
CA ILE A 78 -2.95 3.64 -15.29
C ILE A 78 -3.51 2.54 -16.21
N GLU A 79 -2.69 1.54 -16.53
CA GLU A 79 -3.14 0.40 -17.33
C GLU A 79 -4.11 -0.46 -16.50
N ASP A 80 -5.35 -0.59 -16.97
CA ASP A 80 -6.37 -1.44 -16.33
C ASP A 80 -6.14 -2.91 -16.69
N ARG A 81 -5.81 -3.72 -15.69
CA ARG A 81 -5.66 -5.17 -15.72
C ARG A 81 -6.58 -5.87 -14.71
N PHE A 82 -7.70 -5.25 -14.34
CA PHE A 82 -8.65 -5.85 -13.41
C PHE A 82 -9.50 -6.95 -14.08
N VAL A 83 -9.82 -7.96 -13.31
CA VAL A 83 -10.90 -8.91 -13.62
C VAL A 83 -12.21 -8.25 -13.17
N TRP A 84 -13.02 -7.87 -14.14
CA TRP A 84 -14.34 -7.30 -13.90
C TRP A 84 -15.38 -8.40 -13.71
N VAL A 85 -16.06 -8.37 -12.56
CA VAL A 85 -17.10 -9.36 -12.23
C VAL A 85 -18.47 -8.69 -12.05
N PRO A 86 -19.59 -9.43 -12.22
CA PRO A 86 -20.92 -8.92 -11.88
C PRO A 86 -21.01 -8.53 -10.40
N GLY A 87 -21.73 -7.45 -10.09
CA GLY A 87 -21.90 -6.92 -8.75
C GLY A 87 -21.19 -5.58 -8.56
N GLU A 88 -21.16 -5.12 -7.31
CA GLU A 88 -20.56 -3.84 -6.95
C GLU A 88 -19.30 -4.03 -6.11
N THR A 89 -18.28 -3.23 -6.40
CA THR A 89 -17.17 -3.03 -5.47
C THR A 89 -17.71 -2.36 -4.19
N ARG A 90 -17.27 -2.83 -3.02
CA ARG A 90 -17.72 -2.28 -1.74
C ARG A 90 -17.48 -0.78 -1.64
N THR A 91 -18.34 -0.10 -0.87
CA THR A 91 -18.17 1.32 -0.54
C THR A 91 -17.83 1.47 0.94
N ASN A 92 -16.61 1.87 1.27
CA ASN A 92 -16.28 2.26 2.64
C ASN A 92 -16.78 3.68 2.92
N LEU A 93 -17.29 3.93 4.13
CA LEU A 93 -17.73 5.25 4.54
C LEU A 93 -16.67 5.89 5.45
N LYS A 94 -16.32 7.15 5.13
CA LYS A 94 -15.46 8.01 5.93
C LYS A 94 -16.31 9.19 6.40
N LEU A 95 -16.79 9.14 7.63
CA LEU A 95 -17.59 10.20 8.23
C LEU A 95 -16.63 11.22 8.85
N VAL A 96 -16.57 12.41 8.29
CA VAL A 96 -15.64 13.47 8.68
C VAL A 96 -16.39 14.61 9.32
N ASP A 97 -15.99 14.96 10.53
CA ASP A 97 -16.46 16.15 11.25
C ASP A 97 -15.27 16.91 11.89
N PRO A 98 -15.48 18.07 12.56
CA PRO A 98 -14.41 18.80 13.21
C PRO A 98 -13.68 18.04 14.33
N ALA A 99 -14.27 16.97 14.88
CA ALA A 99 -13.64 16.15 15.91
C ALA A 99 -12.72 15.06 15.33
N GLY A 100 -12.92 14.67 14.06
CA GLY A 100 -12.09 13.67 13.39
C GLY A 100 -12.78 12.91 12.26
N THR A 101 -12.25 11.74 11.96
CA THR A 101 -12.78 10.83 10.94
C THR A 101 -13.19 9.51 11.59
N THR A 102 -14.41 9.06 11.30
CA THR A 102 -14.89 7.72 11.65
C THR A 102 -14.99 6.88 10.38
N ASP A 103 -14.23 5.79 10.34
CA ASP A 103 -14.23 4.86 9.20
C ASP A 103 -15.18 3.69 9.45
N VAL A 104 -16.04 3.39 8.46
CA VAL A 104 -16.90 2.20 8.42
C VAL A 104 -16.55 1.40 7.16
N ASN A 105 -15.84 0.30 7.34
CA ASN A 105 -15.44 -0.57 6.26
C ASN A 105 -16.49 -1.65 6.00
N LEU A 106 -17.05 -1.67 4.80
CA LEU A 106 -18.06 -2.65 4.40
C LEU A 106 -17.40 -3.92 3.82
N PRO A 107 -18.12 -5.07 3.87
CA PRO A 107 -17.65 -6.31 3.24
C PRO A 107 -17.52 -6.13 1.72
N GLY A 108 -16.45 -6.71 1.15
CA GLY A 108 -16.19 -6.68 -0.29
C GLY A 108 -16.81 -7.85 -1.04
N LEU A 109 -16.54 -7.89 -2.34
CA LEU A 109 -16.89 -9.02 -3.20
C LEU A 109 -16.22 -10.31 -2.69
N ALA A 110 -16.95 -11.40 -2.70
CA ALA A 110 -16.37 -12.70 -2.41
C ALA A 110 -15.51 -13.17 -3.60
N LEU A 111 -14.37 -13.75 -3.31
CA LEU A 111 -13.46 -14.28 -4.32
C LEU A 111 -13.82 -15.74 -4.61
N ASP A 112 -14.52 -15.99 -5.71
CA ASP A 112 -14.82 -17.33 -6.18
C ASP A 112 -13.62 -17.98 -6.91
N PRO A 113 -13.58 -19.32 -7.05
CA PRO A 113 -12.46 -20.01 -7.68
C PRO A 113 -12.24 -19.66 -9.16
N ALA A 114 -13.28 -19.26 -9.90
CA ALA A 114 -13.14 -18.91 -11.32
C ALA A 114 -12.49 -17.54 -11.45
N THR A 115 -12.93 -16.57 -10.66
CA THR A 115 -12.33 -15.23 -10.56
C THR A 115 -10.86 -15.31 -10.11
N LEU A 116 -10.55 -16.16 -9.12
CA LEU A 116 -9.16 -16.35 -8.68
C LEU A 116 -8.28 -16.93 -9.79
N ARG A 117 -8.80 -17.90 -10.57
CA ARG A 117 -8.07 -18.43 -11.75
C ARG A 117 -7.80 -17.36 -12.79
N ALA A 118 -8.78 -16.49 -13.06
CA ALA A 118 -8.60 -15.37 -14.00
C ALA A 118 -7.54 -14.38 -13.52
N VAL A 119 -7.53 -14.02 -12.22
CA VAL A 119 -6.48 -13.17 -11.62
C VAL A 119 -5.10 -13.84 -11.77
N ARG A 120 -4.98 -15.12 -11.45
CA ARG A 120 -3.71 -15.84 -11.59
C ARG A 120 -3.22 -15.90 -13.04
N ALA A 121 -4.11 -16.10 -14.00
CA ALA A 121 -3.77 -16.12 -15.43
C ALA A 121 -3.22 -14.75 -15.87
N LEU A 122 -3.88 -13.66 -15.47
CA LEU A 122 -3.45 -12.30 -15.74
C LEU A 122 -2.08 -12.00 -15.11
N LEU A 123 -1.87 -12.37 -13.85
CA LEU A 123 -0.57 -12.19 -13.18
C LEU A 123 0.53 -13.01 -13.87
N ALA A 124 0.20 -14.24 -14.29
CA ALA A 124 1.14 -15.12 -15.00
C ALA A 124 1.56 -14.54 -16.36
N GLU A 125 0.66 -13.87 -17.08
CA GLU A 125 0.94 -13.18 -18.35
C GLU A 125 1.84 -11.96 -18.14
N ALA A 126 1.57 -11.18 -17.07
CA ALA A 126 2.28 -9.94 -16.79
C ALA A 126 3.65 -10.15 -16.11
N ALA A 127 3.87 -11.29 -15.45
CA ALA A 127 5.07 -11.56 -14.66
C ALA A 127 6.27 -11.94 -15.53
N GLY A 128 7.41 -11.32 -15.24
CA GLY A 128 8.70 -11.61 -15.87
C GLY A 128 9.85 -10.97 -15.09
N PRO A 129 11.12 -11.16 -15.54
CA PRO A 129 12.32 -10.65 -14.84
C PRO A 129 12.33 -9.13 -14.68
N ASP A 130 11.63 -8.40 -15.55
CA ASP A 130 11.50 -6.94 -15.49
C ASP A 130 10.29 -6.47 -14.67
N THR A 131 9.55 -7.38 -14.04
CA THR A 131 8.34 -7.04 -13.29
C THR A 131 8.66 -6.84 -11.81
N LEU A 132 8.17 -5.73 -11.24
CA LEU A 132 8.02 -5.52 -9.81
C LEU A 132 6.52 -5.55 -9.47
N ALA A 133 6.10 -6.66 -8.86
CA ALA A 133 4.71 -6.84 -8.43
C ALA A 133 4.53 -6.34 -7.00
N VAL A 134 3.49 -5.53 -6.77
CA VAL A 134 3.09 -5.04 -5.46
C VAL A 134 1.79 -5.73 -5.07
N LEU A 135 1.85 -6.67 -4.15
CA LEU A 135 0.68 -7.35 -3.58
C LEU A 135 0.21 -6.54 -2.37
N ALA A 136 -0.94 -5.88 -2.46
CA ALA A 136 -1.33 -4.91 -1.45
C ALA A 136 -2.80 -5.01 -1.01
N GLY A 137 -3.02 -4.83 0.28
CA GLY A 137 -4.33 -4.76 0.91
C GLY A 137 -4.79 -6.04 1.59
N SER A 138 -6.00 -6.00 2.13
CA SER A 138 -6.63 -7.15 2.76
C SER A 138 -7.11 -8.17 1.72
N LEU A 139 -7.20 -9.41 2.14
CA LEU A 139 -7.84 -10.44 1.33
C LEU A 139 -9.38 -10.32 1.41
N PRO A 140 -10.10 -10.60 0.30
CA PRO A 140 -11.54 -10.63 0.29
C PRO A 140 -12.09 -11.87 1.03
N ALA A 141 -13.37 -11.87 1.35
CA ALA A 141 -14.05 -13.03 1.89
C ALA A 141 -13.90 -14.26 0.98
N GLY A 142 -13.70 -15.43 1.56
CA GLY A 142 -13.47 -16.68 0.84
C GLY A 142 -12.03 -16.94 0.41
N ALA A 143 -11.14 -15.95 0.49
CA ALA A 143 -9.72 -16.14 0.21
C ALA A 143 -9.00 -16.80 1.39
N ALA A 144 -8.18 -17.82 1.11
CA ALA A 144 -7.35 -18.45 2.14
C ALA A 144 -6.25 -17.47 2.62
N PRO A 145 -5.87 -17.45 3.91
CA PRO A 145 -4.80 -16.59 4.42
C PRO A 145 -3.47 -16.73 3.67
N GLY A 146 -3.14 -17.94 3.18
CA GLY A 146 -1.93 -18.21 2.40
C GLY A 146 -1.96 -17.72 0.95
N LEU A 147 -3.00 -17.04 0.48
CA LEU A 147 -3.10 -16.64 -0.92
C LEU A 147 -1.95 -15.74 -1.38
N TYR A 148 -1.55 -14.75 -0.59
CA TYR A 148 -0.41 -13.89 -0.96
C TYR A 148 0.92 -14.65 -0.98
N ALA A 149 1.12 -15.64 -0.10
CA ALA A 149 2.29 -16.53 -0.17
C ALA A 149 2.32 -17.33 -1.48
N GLN A 150 1.18 -17.89 -1.89
CA GLN A 150 1.05 -18.62 -3.15
C GLN A 150 1.33 -17.74 -4.36
N LEU A 151 0.72 -16.54 -4.41
CA LEU A 151 0.94 -15.59 -5.51
C LEU A 151 2.39 -15.10 -5.55
N THR A 152 3.03 -14.89 -4.39
CA THR A 152 4.46 -14.57 -4.30
C THR A 152 5.31 -15.68 -4.94
N ALA A 153 5.07 -16.94 -4.61
CA ALA A 153 5.79 -18.06 -5.19
C ALA A 153 5.58 -18.17 -6.71
N GLU A 154 4.34 -18.00 -7.18
CA GLU A 154 3.99 -18.04 -8.60
C GLU A 154 4.67 -16.91 -9.42
N LEU A 155 4.72 -15.70 -8.87
CA LEU A 155 5.36 -14.54 -9.49
C LEU A 155 6.89 -14.70 -9.53
N LYS A 156 7.49 -15.11 -8.40
CA LYS A 156 8.93 -15.35 -8.29
C LYS A 156 9.41 -16.49 -9.18
N ALA A 157 8.61 -17.53 -9.36
CA ALA A 157 8.91 -18.62 -10.31
C ALA A 157 9.01 -18.12 -11.77
N ARG A 158 8.46 -16.95 -12.09
CA ARG A 158 8.56 -16.29 -13.39
C ARG A 158 9.65 -15.21 -13.44
N GLY A 159 10.42 -15.07 -12.36
CA GLY A 159 11.50 -14.09 -12.24
C GLY A 159 11.06 -12.69 -11.78
N ALA A 160 9.79 -12.48 -11.47
CA ALA A 160 9.32 -11.20 -10.96
C ALA A 160 9.81 -10.94 -9.53
N ARG A 161 10.08 -9.68 -9.20
CA ARG A 161 10.28 -9.22 -7.82
C ARG A 161 8.92 -8.94 -7.18
N VAL A 162 8.78 -9.22 -5.89
CA VAL A 162 7.52 -9.07 -5.17
C VAL A 162 7.71 -8.19 -3.94
N LEU A 163 6.92 -7.13 -3.84
CA LEU A 163 6.73 -6.33 -2.62
C LEU A 163 5.35 -6.65 -2.04
N LEU A 164 5.30 -6.95 -0.74
CA LEU A 164 4.06 -7.27 -0.03
C LEU A 164 3.72 -6.18 1.00
N ASP A 165 2.50 -5.62 0.91
CA ASP A 165 1.88 -4.74 1.91
C ASP A 165 0.51 -5.30 2.32
N ALA A 166 0.53 -6.32 3.15
CA ALA A 166 -0.65 -6.99 3.70
C ALA A 166 -0.69 -6.85 5.23
N SER A 167 -1.79 -7.28 5.84
CA SER A 167 -1.99 -7.24 7.29
C SER A 167 -2.56 -8.55 7.82
N GLY A 168 -2.49 -8.75 9.14
CA GLY A 168 -3.10 -9.85 9.86
C GLY A 168 -2.65 -11.24 9.35
N PRO A 169 -3.58 -12.23 9.30
CA PRO A 169 -3.24 -13.60 8.92
C PRO A 169 -2.60 -13.75 7.53
N ALA A 170 -2.91 -12.85 6.59
CA ALA A 170 -2.33 -12.87 5.25
C ALA A 170 -0.84 -12.48 5.25
N LEU A 171 -0.48 -11.47 6.04
CA LEU A 171 0.92 -11.09 6.24
C LEU A 171 1.68 -12.22 6.96
N THR A 172 1.14 -12.70 8.09
CA THR A 172 1.78 -13.77 8.86
C THR A 172 2.04 -15.01 8.01
N ALA A 173 1.06 -15.44 7.21
CA ALA A 173 1.22 -16.60 6.31
C ALA A 173 2.33 -16.37 5.27
N ALA A 174 2.45 -15.17 4.72
CA ALA A 174 3.47 -14.84 3.74
C ALA A 174 4.88 -14.76 4.36
N LEU A 175 4.99 -14.27 5.60
CA LEU A 175 6.28 -14.15 6.31
C LEU A 175 6.85 -15.49 6.78
N VAL A 176 6.03 -16.54 6.90
CA VAL A 176 6.49 -17.90 7.28
C VAL A 176 6.55 -18.87 6.11
N ALA A 177 6.21 -18.43 4.89
CA ALA A 177 6.23 -19.26 3.69
C ALA A 177 7.67 -19.66 3.31
N GLU A 178 7.80 -20.71 2.50
CA GLU A 178 9.09 -21.16 1.96
C GLU A 178 9.66 -20.15 0.95
N ILE A 179 8.81 -19.61 0.09
CA ILE A 179 9.19 -18.57 -0.89
C ILE A 179 8.76 -17.21 -0.34
N LEU A 180 9.72 -16.39 0.04
CA LEU A 180 9.50 -15.07 0.65
C LEU A 180 9.47 -13.95 -0.40
N PRO A 181 8.74 -12.85 -0.15
CA PRO A 181 8.78 -11.66 -0.99
C PRO A 181 10.16 -10.97 -0.94
N ASP A 182 10.44 -10.15 -1.95
CA ASP A 182 11.70 -9.39 -2.03
C ASP A 182 11.68 -8.13 -1.15
N ALA A 183 10.49 -7.63 -0.84
CA ALA A 183 10.30 -6.56 0.12
C ALA A 183 8.97 -6.70 0.87
N VAL A 184 8.95 -6.25 2.13
CA VAL A 184 7.71 -6.18 2.94
C VAL A 184 7.62 -4.84 3.64
N LYS A 185 6.39 -4.34 3.83
CA LYS A 185 6.15 -3.11 4.59
C LYS A 185 5.10 -3.33 5.70
N PRO A 186 5.43 -3.95 6.82
CA PRO A 186 4.57 -3.89 8.01
C PRO A 186 4.59 -2.48 8.64
N ASN A 187 3.54 -2.15 9.39
CA ASN A 187 3.63 -1.13 10.43
C ASN A 187 4.14 -1.76 11.73
N ARG A 188 4.38 -0.94 12.78
CA ARG A 188 4.86 -1.43 14.08
C ARG A 188 3.94 -2.52 14.65
N HIS A 189 2.63 -2.30 14.63
CA HIS A 189 1.67 -3.25 15.19
C HIS A 189 1.66 -4.60 14.43
N GLU A 190 1.66 -4.56 13.11
CA GLU A 190 1.76 -5.77 12.27
C GLU A 190 3.08 -6.54 12.51
N LEU A 191 4.17 -5.81 12.78
CA LEU A 191 5.45 -6.42 13.14
C LEU A 191 5.43 -7.03 14.55
N GLU A 192 4.74 -6.39 15.52
CA GLU A 192 4.48 -6.91 16.86
C GLU A 192 3.66 -8.20 16.83
N GLU A 193 2.61 -8.24 16.01
CA GLU A 193 1.80 -9.44 15.80
C GLU A 193 2.66 -10.61 15.28
N TRP A 194 3.53 -10.35 14.30
CA TRP A 194 4.44 -11.36 13.78
C TRP A 194 5.49 -11.77 14.80
N ALA A 195 6.09 -10.82 15.54
CA ALA A 195 7.09 -11.07 16.55
C ALA A 195 6.54 -11.78 17.81
N GLY A 196 5.21 -11.75 18.01
CA GLY A 196 4.53 -12.30 19.17
C GLY A 196 4.83 -11.54 20.48
N ARG A 197 5.33 -10.31 20.38
CA ARG A 197 5.67 -9.45 21.53
C ARG A 197 5.60 -7.96 21.17
N PRO A 198 5.38 -7.07 22.16
CA PRO A 198 5.50 -5.63 21.95
C PRO A 198 6.91 -5.21 21.51
N LEU A 199 6.98 -4.14 20.70
CA LEU A 199 8.21 -3.52 20.19
C LEU A 199 8.24 -2.03 20.56
N PRO A 200 8.35 -1.66 21.86
CA PRO A 200 8.18 -0.29 22.31
C PRO A 200 9.32 0.65 21.87
N ALA A 201 10.57 0.13 21.83
CA ALA A 201 11.72 0.92 21.43
C ALA A 201 12.03 0.75 19.93
N LEU A 202 12.73 1.74 19.35
CA LEU A 202 13.21 1.68 17.97
C LEU A 202 14.13 0.46 17.75
N ASP A 203 15.00 0.17 18.72
CA ASP A 203 15.92 -0.97 18.66
C ASP A 203 15.18 -2.31 18.61
N ASP A 204 14.03 -2.44 19.30
CA ASP A 204 13.19 -3.63 19.22
C ASP A 204 12.63 -3.82 17.82
N VAL A 205 12.17 -2.71 17.19
CA VAL A 205 11.66 -2.72 15.81
C VAL A 205 12.75 -3.13 14.82
N VAL A 206 13.94 -2.54 14.97
CA VAL A 206 15.11 -2.86 14.13
C VAL A 206 15.51 -4.32 14.28
N ALA A 207 15.58 -4.84 15.50
CA ALA A 207 15.92 -6.23 15.78
C ALA A 207 14.90 -7.20 15.16
N ALA A 208 13.59 -6.90 15.26
CA ALA A 208 12.54 -7.70 14.64
C ALA A 208 12.63 -7.64 13.10
N ALA A 209 12.86 -6.46 12.51
CA ALA A 209 13.04 -6.30 11.07
C ALA A 209 14.28 -7.07 10.56
N ARG A 210 15.39 -7.04 11.29
CA ARG A 210 16.58 -7.86 10.97
C ARG A 210 16.29 -9.35 11.05
N GLY A 211 15.42 -9.78 11.96
CA GLY A 211 14.96 -11.16 12.01
C GLY A 211 14.27 -11.58 10.71
N LEU A 212 13.50 -10.71 10.09
CA LEU A 212 12.89 -10.98 8.77
C LEU A 212 13.94 -10.98 7.63
N VAL A 213 14.93 -10.08 7.68
CA VAL A 213 16.04 -10.07 6.70
C VAL A 213 16.85 -11.36 6.81
N ALA A 214 17.18 -11.80 8.02
CA ALA A 214 17.90 -13.05 8.27
C ALA A 214 17.12 -14.30 7.80
N ARG A 215 15.79 -14.23 7.72
CA ARG A 215 14.96 -15.29 7.13
C ARG A 215 14.99 -15.30 5.58
N GLY A 216 15.56 -14.29 4.95
CA GLY A 216 15.71 -14.20 3.50
C GLY A 216 14.82 -13.16 2.81
N ILE A 217 14.25 -12.19 3.52
CA ILE A 217 13.56 -11.04 2.91
C ILE A 217 14.59 -9.95 2.65
N PRO A 218 14.93 -9.61 1.40
CA PRO A 218 16.00 -8.67 1.08
C PRO A 218 15.80 -7.25 1.63
N LEU A 219 14.55 -6.79 1.74
CA LEU A 219 14.23 -5.45 2.24
C LEU A 219 13.00 -5.45 3.14
N VAL A 220 13.15 -4.96 4.35
CA VAL A 220 12.06 -4.77 5.32
C VAL A 220 11.91 -3.28 5.62
N VAL A 221 10.72 -2.74 5.39
CA VAL A 221 10.38 -1.34 5.70
C VAL A 221 9.31 -1.33 6.77
N VAL A 222 9.58 -0.73 7.92
CA VAL A 222 8.60 -0.67 9.03
C VAL A 222 8.12 0.76 9.18
N SER A 223 6.84 1.00 8.91
CA SER A 223 6.24 2.33 9.11
C SER A 223 5.90 2.57 10.58
N LEU A 224 6.24 3.77 11.09
CA LEU A 224 6.14 4.16 12.49
C LEU A 224 5.19 5.36 12.70
N GLY A 225 4.32 5.66 11.74
CA GLY A 225 3.43 6.79 11.79
C GLY A 225 4.18 8.13 11.77
N ALA A 226 3.97 8.97 12.79
CA ALA A 226 4.64 10.26 12.91
C ALA A 226 6.17 10.12 13.13
N ASP A 227 6.63 8.99 13.65
CA ASP A 227 8.04 8.69 13.87
C ASP A 227 8.76 8.24 12.58
N GLY A 228 8.10 8.32 11.41
CA GLY A 228 8.70 8.01 10.12
C GLY A 228 8.72 6.52 9.78
N ALA A 229 9.86 6.01 9.32
CA ALA A 229 10.00 4.60 8.94
C ALA A 229 11.43 4.08 9.08
N VAL A 230 11.56 2.80 9.41
CA VAL A 230 12.83 2.07 9.44
C VAL A 230 12.96 1.25 8.16
N PHE A 231 14.13 1.29 7.55
CA PHE A 231 14.49 0.54 6.35
C PHE A 231 15.66 -0.38 6.70
N VAL A 232 15.48 -1.68 6.53
CA VAL A 232 16.48 -2.70 6.90
C VAL A 232 16.73 -3.63 5.71
N ARG A 233 18.00 -3.79 5.36
CA ARG A 233 18.50 -4.82 4.44
C ARG A 233 19.77 -5.43 5.03
N ASP A 234 20.33 -6.42 4.34
CA ASP A 234 21.57 -7.02 4.80
C ASP A 234 22.69 -5.97 4.96
N GLY A 235 23.32 -5.96 6.16
CA GLY A 235 24.40 -5.03 6.51
C GLY A 235 24.01 -3.55 6.67
N GLU A 236 22.76 -3.16 6.46
CA GLU A 236 22.34 -1.74 6.53
C GLU A 236 20.97 -1.55 7.17
N ALA A 237 20.89 -0.60 8.11
CA ALA A 237 19.63 -0.17 8.69
C ALA A 237 19.57 1.35 8.81
N LEU A 238 18.45 1.93 8.39
CA LEU A 238 18.21 3.38 8.36
C LEU A 238 16.91 3.72 9.07
N HIS A 239 16.90 4.84 9.78
CA HIS A 239 15.68 5.49 10.25
C HIS A 239 15.48 6.78 9.48
N ALA A 240 14.39 6.87 8.73
CA ALA A 240 13.98 8.06 8.00
C ALA A 240 12.90 8.80 8.79
N LEU A 241 13.08 10.10 8.99
CA LEU A 241 12.20 10.96 9.79
C LEU A 241 11.56 12.03 8.92
N PRO A 242 10.22 12.19 8.94
CA PRO A 242 9.55 13.24 8.19
C PRO A 242 9.80 14.61 8.83
N PRO A 243 9.78 15.70 8.06
CA PRO A 243 9.72 17.06 8.63
C PRO A 243 8.39 17.29 9.34
N ALA A 244 8.37 18.23 10.28
CA ALA A 244 7.12 18.70 10.86
C ALA A 244 6.26 19.38 9.78
N MET A 245 4.99 18.95 9.65
CA MET A 245 4.08 19.45 8.62
C MET A 245 2.62 19.42 9.06
N GLU A 246 1.80 20.26 8.44
CA GLU A 246 0.35 20.21 8.62
C GLU A 246 -0.23 18.99 7.89
N VAL A 247 -1.09 18.27 8.59
CA VAL A 247 -1.71 17.03 8.09
C VAL A 247 -3.16 17.29 7.73
N ALA A 248 -3.50 17.19 6.45
CA ALA A 248 -4.89 17.27 5.98
C ALA A 248 -5.62 15.92 6.08
N SER A 249 -4.92 14.80 5.88
CA SER A 249 -5.50 13.45 5.97
C SER A 249 -4.39 12.41 6.14
N THR A 250 -4.54 11.51 7.11
CA THR A 250 -3.60 10.40 7.35
C THR A 250 -3.87 9.18 6.47
N VAL A 251 -5.02 9.11 5.82
CA VAL A 251 -5.44 7.97 5.00
C VAL A 251 -4.58 7.84 3.75
N GLY A 252 -4.04 6.66 3.49
CA GLY A 252 -3.23 6.35 2.31
C GLY A 252 -1.75 6.77 2.40
N ALA A 253 -1.29 7.33 3.53
CA ALA A 253 0.13 7.64 3.71
C ALA A 253 1.03 6.39 3.63
N GLY A 254 0.57 5.25 4.16
CA GLY A 254 1.26 3.96 4.04
C GLY A 254 1.35 3.47 2.60
N ASP A 255 0.30 3.67 1.80
CA ASP A 255 0.28 3.30 0.38
C ASP A 255 1.21 4.22 -0.43
N ALA A 256 1.25 5.52 -0.09
CA ALA A 256 2.19 6.46 -0.69
C ALA A 256 3.65 6.12 -0.32
N LEU A 257 3.92 5.69 0.92
CA LEU A 257 5.25 5.17 1.31
C LEU A 257 5.66 4.00 0.42
N VAL A 258 4.75 3.05 0.17
CA VAL A 258 4.98 1.91 -0.76
C VAL A 258 5.24 2.42 -2.18
N ALA A 259 4.45 3.37 -2.67
CA ALA A 259 4.67 3.94 -4.00
C ALA A 259 6.05 4.60 -4.14
N GLY A 260 6.48 5.39 -3.16
CA GLY A 260 7.81 6.00 -3.14
C GLY A 260 8.94 4.97 -3.03
N LEU A 261 8.74 3.90 -2.23
CA LEU A 261 9.65 2.74 -2.17
C LEU A 261 9.79 2.09 -3.55
N VAL A 262 8.67 1.79 -4.22
CA VAL A 262 8.65 1.22 -5.58
C VAL A 262 9.34 2.15 -6.58
N ALA A 263 9.07 3.46 -6.53
CA ALA A 263 9.71 4.44 -7.41
C ALA A 263 11.24 4.46 -7.22
N GLY A 264 11.73 4.40 -5.98
CA GLY A 264 13.15 4.31 -5.67
C GLY A 264 13.79 3.01 -6.19
N LEU A 265 13.12 1.87 -5.98
CA LEU A 265 13.57 0.56 -6.48
C LEU A 265 13.59 0.49 -8.02
N CYS A 266 12.64 1.14 -8.70
CA CYS A 266 12.61 1.22 -10.16
C CYS A 266 13.72 2.11 -10.74
N ALA A 267 14.15 3.12 -9.99
CA ALA A 267 15.23 4.04 -10.36
C ALA A 267 16.61 3.57 -9.87
N ASP A 268 16.69 2.38 -9.25
CA ASP A 268 17.93 1.80 -8.70
C ASP A 268 18.67 2.76 -7.74
N LEU A 269 17.91 3.46 -6.90
CA LEU A 269 18.45 4.41 -5.93
C LEU A 269 19.14 3.69 -4.76
N SER A 270 20.05 4.39 -4.08
CA SER A 270 20.59 3.94 -2.80
C SER A 270 19.47 3.71 -1.78
N LEU A 271 19.71 2.92 -0.71
CA LEU A 271 18.71 2.72 0.34
C LEU A 271 18.30 4.06 0.98
N GLY A 272 19.29 4.95 1.22
CA GLY A 272 19.03 6.28 1.80
C GLY A 272 18.17 7.17 0.90
N ASP A 273 18.43 7.19 -0.41
CA ASP A 273 17.63 7.99 -1.35
C ASP A 273 16.24 7.39 -1.57
N THR A 274 16.15 6.05 -1.58
CA THR A 274 14.86 5.34 -1.61
C THR A 274 14.05 5.66 -0.36
N ALA A 275 14.66 5.68 0.83
CA ALA A 275 13.99 6.02 2.07
C ALA A 275 13.50 7.48 2.09
N ARG A 276 14.34 8.42 1.59
CA ARG A 276 13.93 9.82 1.41
C ARG A 276 12.71 9.94 0.49
N LEU A 277 12.78 9.30 -0.67
CA LEU A 277 11.70 9.36 -1.65
C LEU A 277 10.41 8.74 -1.10
N ALA A 278 10.51 7.57 -0.48
CA ALA A 278 9.37 6.86 0.11
C ALA A 278 8.67 7.70 1.19
N LEU A 279 9.46 8.33 2.08
CA LEU A 279 8.90 9.15 3.15
C LEU A 279 8.37 10.49 2.61
N ALA A 280 9.01 11.06 1.57
CA ALA A 280 8.51 12.27 0.91
C ALA A 280 7.16 12.04 0.21
N PHE A 281 6.92 10.86 -0.37
CA PHE A 281 5.61 10.47 -0.89
C PHE A 281 4.57 10.41 0.23
N ALA A 282 4.90 9.71 1.33
CA ALA A 282 3.99 9.63 2.48
C ALA A 282 3.65 11.02 3.03
N ALA A 283 4.65 11.85 3.25
CA ALA A 283 4.50 13.22 3.75
C ALA A 283 3.71 14.10 2.75
N GLY A 284 4.08 14.06 1.47
CA GLY A 284 3.36 14.80 0.42
C GLY A 284 1.89 14.39 0.31
N LYS A 285 1.59 13.09 0.46
CA LYS A 285 0.22 12.57 0.49
C LYS A 285 -0.61 13.17 1.64
N LEU A 286 -0.02 13.39 2.81
CA LEU A 286 -0.72 13.97 3.97
C LEU A 286 -1.28 15.37 3.69
N THR A 287 -0.74 16.10 2.70
CA THR A 287 -1.20 17.44 2.29
C THR A 287 -2.35 17.40 1.28
N ARG A 288 -2.78 16.23 0.82
CA ARG A 288 -3.76 16.05 -0.25
C ARG A 288 -4.91 15.13 0.16
N ALA A 289 -6.08 15.39 -0.39
CA ALA A 289 -7.22 14.49 -0.28
C ALA A 289 -7.14 13.37 -1.34
N GLY A 290 -7.72 12.20 -1.07
CA GLY A 290 -7.67 11.03 -1.95
C GLY A 290 -6.24 10.44 -2.08
N ALA A 291 -6.02 9.50 -2.98
CA ALA A 291 -4.71 8.88 -3.24
C ALA A 291 -3.93 9.70 -4.28
N ASN A 292 -3.58 10.95 -3.94
CA ASN A 292 -2.91 11.88 -4.83
C ASN A 292 -1.63 12.40 -4.19
N LEU A 293 -0.58 12.55 -4.99
CA LEU A 293 0.64 13.25 -4.61
C LEU A 293 0.56 14.74 -5.01
N PRO A 294 1.27 15.63 -4.33
CA PRO A 294 1.58 16.94 -4.87
C PRO A 294 2.52 16.82 -6.07
N GLY A 295 2.67 17.88 -6.86
CA GLY A 295 3.58 17.85 -8.02
C GLY A 295 5.01 17.46 -7.63
N ARG A 296 5.78 16.96 -8.63
CA ARG A 296 7.14 16.40 -8.42
C ARG A 296 8.09 17.37 -7.69
N GLU A 297 8.01 18.66 -7.99
CA GLU A 297 8.82 19.69 -7.32
C GLU A 297 8.54 19.78 -5.83
N ALA A 298 7.26 19.70 -5.43
CA ALA A 298 6.88 19.71 -4.02
C ALA A 298 7.35 18.46 -3.28
N VAL A 299 7.22 17.27 -3.91
CA VAL A 299 7.77 16.03 -3.34
C VAL A 299 9.29 16.10 -3.23
N ALA A 300 9.99 16.63 -4.24
CA ALA A 300 11.43 16.79 -4.22
C ALA A 300 11.89 17.79 -3.14
N ALA A 301 11.11 18.84 -2.88
CA ALA A 301 11.38 19.76 -1.78
C ALA A 301 11.24 19.05 -0.42
N ILE A 302 10.14 18.31 -0.20
CA ILE A 302 9.95 17.52 1.03
C ILE A 302 11.09 16.51 1.22
N ALA A 303 11.54 15.85 0.15
CA ALA A 303 12.60 14.86 0.22
C ALA A 303 13.93 15.43 0.75
N LYS A 304 14.22 16.73 0.51
CA LYS A 304 15.42 17.39 1.04
C LYS A 304 15.40 17.55 2.56
N ASP A 305 14.19 17.68 3.12
CA ASP A 305 13.98 17.90 4.54
C ASP A 305 13.82 16.59 5.33
N ILE A 306 13.82 15.44 4.64
CA ILE A 306 13.81 14.11 5.28
C ILE A 306 15.18 13.83 5.89
N GLU A 307 15.21 13.66 7.20
CA GLU A 307 16.41 13.26 7.93
C GLU A 307 16.61 11.74 7.81
N ILE A 308 17.83 11.31 7.48
CA ILE A 308 18.22 9.89 7.47
C ILE A 308 19.26 9.67 8.56
N ARG A 309 18.96 8.78 9.49
CA ARG A 309 19.88 8.32 10.54
C ARG A 309 20.33 6.90 10.25
N GLN A 310 21.63 6.69 10.19
CA GLN A 310 22.20 5.34 10.17
C GLN A 310 21.96 4.70 11.53
N LEU A 311 21.50 3.46 11.53
CA LEU A 311 21.33 2.68 12.75
C LEU A 311 22.50 1.70 12.90
N PRO A 312 22.92 1.38 14.14
CA PRO A 312 24.00 0.41 14.37
C PRO A 312 23.78 -0.88 13.61
N ALA A 313 24.87 -1.52 13.15
CA ALA A 313 24.82 -2.78 12.41
C ALA A 313 24.35 -3.96 13.28
#